data_ebe9ce7a32de73ad05d69fd54885cc70
#
_entry.id   ebe9ce7a32de73ad05d69fd54885cc70
#
_cell.length_a   1.000
_cell.length_b   1.000
_cell.length_c   1.000
_cell.angle_alpha   90.00
_cell.angle_beta   90.00
_cell.angle_gamma   90.00
#
_symmetry.space_group_name_H-M   'P 1'
#
loop_
_entity.id
_entity.type
_entity.pdbx_description
1 polymer ?
#
loop_
_entity_poly.entity_id
_entity_poly.type
_entity_poly.pdbx_seq_one_letter_code
_entity_poly.pdbx_strand_id
1 'polypeptide(L)'
;MGGSSAGAASVTLQLTAYGGKDEGLFHATAAESQSFGALRTVSESQYQYDDLVSRTNCTEKDTGKKDTLACLRTLPIATLQKYNINTKFPDGIIKPLFPYNPTLDYDFIPDYTIHSFDAGAFVHVPAIYGDANDEGTVFTPKGRTANTTHLTDFIKSNFPNLNSSQATTLGQMYPPTLQFPPAQRYWRAASAAYGELRYVCPGIHLSSIYADSGIKGNYNYRYNVSDPGAEKEGFGTPHVAELAAIWNTAAGVPSLKTNNKNIVPLMQGYWISFIRTFDPNTHRLPGTPEWQEWNQGGDKRRLLIRNEEKFGGVGNGTTMQTVEQDQQKRCQTLMPWAVGLAM
;
A
#
# COMPACT_ATOMS: atom_id res chain seq x y z
N MET A 1 5.07 8.82 14.13
CA MET A 1 4.38 7.52 13.89
C MET A 1 4.82 7.01 12.52
N GLY A 2 5.12 5.71 12.38
CA GLY A 2 5.51 5.14 11.09
C GLY A 2 4.95 3.74 10.91
N GLY A 3 4.79 3.33 9.64
CA GLY A 3 4.30 2.01 9.33
C GLY A 3 4.42 1.67 7.85
N SER A 4 4.45 0.37 7.55
CA SER A 4 4.57 -0.13 6.20
C SER A 4 3.40 -1.03 5.84
N SER A 5 2.94 -0.99 4.59
CA SER A 5 1.84 -1.83 4.11
C SER A 5 0.55 -1.60 4.93
N ALA A 6 0.04 -2.62 5.63
CA ALA A 6 -1.07 -2.47 6.56
C ALA A 6 -0.77 -1.46 7.69
N GLY A 7 0.50 -1.34 8.12
CA GLY A 7 0.94 -0.30 9.05
C GLY A 7 0.87 1.09 8.45
N ALA A 8 1.18 1.27 7.16
CA ALA A 8 0.99 2.54 6.45
C ALA A 8 -0.50 2.91 6.34
N ALA A 9 -1.37 1.93 6.07
CA ALA A 9 -2.82 2.14 6.14
C ALA A 9 -3.26 2.58 7.56
N SER A 10 -2.69 1.96 8.60
CA SER A 10 -2.97 2.36 9.99
C SER A 10 -2.53 3.81 10.27
N VAL A 11 -1.36 4.24 9.73
CA VAL A 11 -0.90 5.63 9.84
C VAL A 11 -1.91 6.60 9.25
N THR A 12 -2.41 6.35 8.04
CA THR A 12 -3.38 7.24 7.39
C THR A 12 -4.75 7.22 8.08
N LEU A 13 -5.19 6.07 8.59
CA LEU A 13 -6.40 5.97 9.40
C LEU A 13 -6.27 6.77 10.70
N GLN A 14 -5.12 6.77 11.36
CA GLN A 14 -4.87 7.60 12.53
C GLN A 14 -4.86 9.10 12.20
N LEU A 15 -4.36 9.49 11.01
CA LEU A 15 -4.41 10.87 10.56
C LEU A 15 -5.85 11.36 10.36
N THR A 16 -6.76 10.48 9.91
CA THR A 16 -8.18 10.82 9.64
C THR A 16 -9.13 10.42 10.78
N ALA A 17 -8.63 9.79 11.84
CA ALA A 17 -9.41 9.34 12.96
C ALA A 17 -10.27 10.47 13.57
N TYR A 18 -11.53 10.17 13.88
CA TYR A 18 -12.47 11.13 14.43
C TYR A 18 -12.58 12.44 13.62
N GLY A 19 -12.45 12.34 12.28
CA GLY A 19 -12.48 13.50 11.39
C GLY A 19 -11.24 14.37 11.41
N GLY A 20 -10.06 13.78 11.68
CA GLY A 20 -8.79 14.51 11.73
C GLY A 20 -8.58 15.28 13.04
N LYS A 21 -9.17 14.81 14.13
CA LYS A 21 -9.00 15.43 15.45
C LYS A 21 -7.56 15.30 15.91
N ASP A 22 -6.86 16.43 16.04
CA ASP A 22 -5.50 16.47 16.58
C ASP A 22 -5.53 16.51 18.12
N GLU A 23 -5.03 15.44 18.74
CA GLU A 23 -4.84 15.34 20.19
C GLU A 23 -3.37 15.43 20.61
N GLY A 24 -2.47 15.78 19.69
CA GLY A 24 -1.03 15.91 19.95
C GLY A 24 -0.32 14.56 20.22
N LEU A 25 -0.90 13.44 19.79
CA LEU A 25 -0.35 12.11 20.07
C LEU A 25 0.87 11.77 19.22
N PHE A 26 1.06 12.44 18.09
CA PHE A 26 2.20 12.27 17.20
C PHE A 26 2.52 13.58 16.48
N HIS A 27 3.78 13.75 16.07
CA HIS A 27 4.29 15.01 15.52
C HIS A 27 4.73 14.91 14.07
N ALA A 28 4.85 13.72 13.53
CA ALA A 28 5.18 13.44 12.13
C ALA A 28 4.77 12.01 11.78
N THR A 29 4.65 11.72 10.48
CA THR A 29 4.29 10.39 9.99
C THR A 29 5.22 9.91 8.89
N ALA A 30 5.40 8.59 8.78
CA ALA A 30 6.02 7.93 7.63
C ALA A 30 5.17 6.73 7.22
N ALA A 31 4.71 6.72 5.99
CA ALA A 31 3.88 5.65 5.43
C ALA A 31 4.62 5.05 4.22
N GLU A 32 5.21 3.88 4.43
CA GLU A 32 5.99 3.14 3.45
C GLU A 32 5.09 2.11 2.76
N SER A 33 5.07 2.08 1.43
CA SER A 33 4.14 1.26 0.65
C SER A 33 2.70 1.51 1.08
N GLN A 34 2.26 2.74 0.93
CA GLN A 34 0.95 3.25 1.35
C GLN A 34 -0.18 2.34 0.86
N SER A 35 -0.96 1.74 1.76
CA SER A 35 -1.92 0.69 1.41
C SER A 35 -3.37 1.11 1.59
N PHE A 36 -4.10 1.25 0.49
CA PHE A 36 -5.54 1.49 0.50
C PHE A 36 -6.30 0.24 0.05
N GLY A 37 -7.08 -0.32 0.94
CA GLY A 37 -8.00 -1.41 0.66
C GLY A 37 -9.43 -0.93 0.76
N ALA A 38 -10.38 -1.70 0.22
CA ALA A 38 -11.79 -1.39 0.36
C ALA A 38 -12.21 -1.43 1.83
N LEU A 39 -12.64 -0.29 2.37
CA LEU A 39 -13.28 -0.16 3.67
C LEU A 39 -14.76 -0.56 3.52
N ARG A 40 -15.23 -1.43 4.41
CA ARG A 40 -16.63 -1.85 4.43
C ARG A 40 -17.29 -1.31 5.68
N THR A 41 -18.57 -1.04 5.60
CA THR A 41 -19.38 -0.74 6.78
C THR A 41 -19.48 -1.97 7.70
N VAL A 42 -19.89 -1.76 8.94
CA VAL A 42 -20.13 -2.85 9.89
C VAL A 42 -21.13 -3.86 9.32
N SER A 43 -22.23 -3.39 8.72
CA SER A 43 -23.23 -4.28 8.11
C SER A 43 -22.72 -5.06 6.90
N GLU A 44 -21.91 -4.44 6.05
CA GLU A 44 -21.27 -5.12 4.90
C GLU A 44 -20.21 -6.13 5.33
N SER A 45 -19.65 -5.99 6.52
CA SER A 45 -18.65 -6.90 7.09
C SER A 45 -19.27 -8.06 7.88
N GLN A 46 -20.58 -8.01 8.17
CA GLN A 46 -21.31 -9.00 8.98
C GLN A 46 -21.15 -10.43 8.46
N TYR A 47 -21.07 -10.61 7.12
CA TYR A 47 -20.91 -11.94 6.51
C TYR A 47 -19.68 -12.71 7.02
N GLN A 48 -18.61 -12.02 7.43
CA GLN A 48 -17.38 -12.65 7.96
C GLN A 48 -17.66 -13.32 9.30
N TYR A 49 -18.43 -12.64 10.14
CA TYR A 49 -18.89 -13.19 11.42
C TYR A 49 -19.84 -14.37 11.21
N ASP A 50 -20.84 -14.19 10.35
CA ASP A 50 -21.84 -15.22 10.07
C ASP A 50 -21.22 -16.49 9.50
N ASP A 51 -20.25 -16.34 8.61
CA ASP A 51 -19.45 -17.44 8.07
C ASP A 51 -18.67 -18.20 9.17
N LEU A 52 -18.04 -17.47 10.11
CA LEU A 52 -17.31 -18.09 11.21
C LEU A 52 -18.26 -18.84 12.15
N VAL A 53 -19.38 -18.21 12.53
CA VAL A 53 -20.44 -18.80 13.36
C VAL A 53 -20.96 -20.09 12.72
N SER A 54 -21.24 -20.06 11.41
CA SER A 54 -21.72 -21.21 10.65
C SER A 54 -20.72 -22.37 10.64
N ARG A 55 -19.45 -22.08 10.31
CA ARG A 55 -18.40 -23.12 10.22
C ARG A 55 -18.01 -23.73 11.56
N THR A 56 -18.24 -23.00 12.65
CA THR A 56 -17.93 -23.49 14.00
C THR A 56 -19.10 -24.19 14.68
N ASN A 57 -20.24 -24.33 13.99
CA ASN A 57 -21.49 -24.87 14.53
C ASN A 57 -21.97 -24.07 15.76
N CYS A 58 -21.77 -22.76 15.75
CA CYS A 58 -22.23 -21.84 16.79
C CYS A 58 -23.53 -21.12 16.43
N THR A 59 -24.26 -21.54 15.39
CA THR A 59 -25.54 -20.93 15.02
C THR A 59 -26.61 -21.19 16.07
N GLU A 60 -27.65 -20.39 16.08
CA GLU A 60 -28.84 -20.64 16.96
C GLU A 60 -29.44 -22.02 16.71
N LYS A 61 -29.44 -22.48 15.44
CA LYS A 61 -29.91 -23.80 15.06
C LYS A 61 -29.08 -24.94 15.69
N ASP A 62 -27.76 -24.76 15.78
CA ASP A 62 -26.85 -25.77 16.31
C ASP A 62 -26.87 -25.83 17.86
N THR A 63 -26.96 -24.68 18.49
CA THR A 63 -26.83 -24.52 19.96
C THR A 63 -28.15 -24.36 20.70
N GLY A 64 -29.23 -24.03 20.00
CA GLY A 64 -30.50 -23.59 20.60
C GLY A 64 -30.42 -22.27 21.36
N LYS A 65 -29.33 -21.52 21.22
CA LYS A 65 -29.08 -20.24 21.90
C LYS A 65 -28.86 -19.13 20.90
N LYS A 66 -29.45 -17.95 21.16
CA LYS A 66 -29.30 -16.75 20.31
C LYS A 66 -27.92 -16.10 20.42
N ASP A 67 -27.23 -16.28 21.55
CA ASP A 67 -25.90 -15.69 21.77
C ASP A 67 -24.81 -16.55 21.10
N THR A 68 -24.64 -16.33 19.81
CA THR A 68 -23.64 -16.98 18.97
C THR A 68 -22.21 -16.59 19.34
N LEU A 69 -22.01 -15.36 19.86
CA LEU A 69 -20.72 -14.88 20.33
C LEU A 69 -20.25 -15.59 21.59
N ALA A 70 -21.18 -15.85 22.55
CA ALA A 70 -20.85 -16.65 23.71
C ALA A 70 -20.40 -18.06 23.33
N CYS A 71 -21.04 -18.67 22.31
CA CYS A 71 -20.57 -19.96 21.76
C CYS A 71 -19.13 -19.84 21.21
N LEU A 72 -18.84 -18.88 20.35
CA LEU A 72 -17.50 -18.69 19.81
C LEU A 72 -16.44 -18.52 20.90
N ARG A 73 -16.75 -17.81 21.98
CA ARG A 73 -15.85 -17.57 23.13
C ARG A 73 -15.53 -18.84 23.92
N THR A 74 -16.33 -19.89 23.83
CA THR A 74 -16.05 -21.18 24.47
C THR A 74 -15.16 -22.10 23.67
N LEU A 75 -14.94 -21.79 22.39
CA LEU A 75 -14.17 -22.68 21.51
C LEU A 75 -12.67 -22.61 21.79
N PRO A 76 -11.95 -23.75 21.68
CA PRO A 76 -10.50 -23.75 21.69
C PRO A 76 -9.93 -22.86 20.57
N ILE A 77 -8.85 -22.15 20.84
CA ILE A 77 -8.20 -21.26 19.86
C ILE A 77 -7.83 -21.99 18.56
N ALA A 78 -7.41 -23.25 18.64
CA ALA A 78 -7.11 -24.10 17.48
C ALA A 78 -8.32 -24.31 16.57
N THR A 79 -9.53 -24.41 17.16
CA THR A 79 -10.78 -24.51 16.40
C THR A 79 -11.08 -23.18 15.69
N LEU A 80 -10.97 -22.05 16.37
CA LEU A 80 -11.16 -20.74 15.76
C LEU A 80 -10.17 -20.50 14.61
N GLN A 81 -8.89 -20.80 14.81
CA GLN A 81 -7.86 -20.68 13.77
C GLN A 81 -8.15 -21.57 12.56
N LYS A 82 -8.61 -22.81 12.77
CA LYS A 82 -8.97 -23.74 11.69
C LYS A 82 -10.08 -23.20 10.80
N TYR A 83 -11.06 -22.52 11.37
CA TYR A 83 -12.24 -22.02 10.66
C TYR A 83 -12.15 -20.53 10.27
N ASN A 84 -11.16 -19.80 10.78
CA ASN A 84 -10.86 -18.43 10.36
C ASN A 84 -10.10 -18.44 9.02
N ILE A 85 -10.84 -18.72 7.96
CA ILE A 85 -10.28 -18.84 6.60
C ILE A 85 -10.79 -17.73 5.70
N ASN A 86 -9.98 -17.39 4.71
CA ASN A 86 -10.37 -16.41 3.70
C ASN A 86 -11.59 -16.89 2.90
N THR A 87 -12.59 -16.02 2.76
CA THR A 87 -13.82 -16.23 1.99
C THR A 87 -14.00 -15.15 0.95
N LYS A 88 -14.81 -15.43 -0.06
CA LYS A 88 -15.20 -14.42 -1.04
C LYS A 88 -16.06 -13.34 -0.38
N PHE A 89 -16.02 -12.14 -0.90
CA PHE A 89 -17.08 -11.16 -0.67
C PHE A 89 -18.43 -11.74 -1.15
N PRO A 90 -19.57 -11.31 -0.61
CA PRO A 90 -20.88 -11.89 -0.93
C PRO A 90 -21.10 -12.05 -2.43
N ASP A 91 -20.78 -11.05 -3.26
CA ASP A 91 -20.90 -11.10 -4.73
C ASP A 91 -19.56 -11.31 -5.45
N GLY A 92 -18.55 -11.77 -4.71
CA GLY A 92 -17.18 -11.89 -5.21
C GLY A 92 -16.99 -13.11 -6.13
N ILE A 93 -16.25 -12.92 -7.22
CA ILE A 93 -15.89 -13.99 -8.17
C ILE A 93 -14.80 -14.89 -7.57
N ILE A 94 -13.74 -14.28 -7.04
CA ILE A 94 -12.61 -14.95 -6.38
C ILE A 94 -12.39 -14.37 -4.98
N LYS A 95 -11.61 -15.07 -4.15
CA LYS A 95 -11.27 -14.60 -2.80
C LYS A 95 -10.37 -13.37 -2.88
N PRO A 96 -10.59 -12.34 -2.03
CA PRO A 96 -9.68 -11.22 -1.93
C PRO A 96 -8.33 -11.67 -1.36
N LEU A 97 -7.29 -10.88 -1.57
CA LEU A 97 -5.99 -11.13 -0.93
C LEU A 97 -6.09 -10.96 0.60
N PHE A 98 -6.82 -9.94 1.03
CA PHE A 98 -6.98 -9.60 2.44
C PHE A 98 -8.47 -9.60 2.80
N PRO A 99 -8.95 -10.63 3.51
CA PRO A 99 -10.37 -10.72 3.86
C PRO A 99 -10.79 -9.71 4.91
N TYR A 100 -9.90 -9.38 5.85
CA TYR A 100 -10.15 -8.41 6.91
C TYR A 100 -9.47 -7.09 6.58
N ASN A 101 -10.25 -6.03 6.54
CA ASN A 101 -9.81 -4.65 6.44
C ASN A 101 -10.42 -3.84 7.58
N PRO A 102 -9.90 -2.64 7.88
CA PRO A 102 -10.57 -1.72 8.78
C PRO A 102 -12.02 -1.47 8.34
N THR A 103 -12.90 -1.26 9.30
CA THR A 103 -14.34 -1.12 9.08
C THR A 103 -14.75 0.34 9.24
N LEU A 104 -15.53 0.85 8.28
CA LEU A 104 -16.17 2.15 8.37
C LEU A 104 -17.26 2.09 9.44
N ASP A 105 -16.97 2.65 10.61
CA ASP A 105 -17.83 2.61 11.79
C ASP A 105 -18.56 3.94 12.06
N TYR A 106 -18.24 4.99 11.30
CA TYR A 106 -18.78 6.34 11.42
C TYR A 106 -18.48 7.03 12.76
N ASP A 107 -17.47 6.54 13.49
CA ASP A 107 -16.95 7.11 14.73
C ASP A 107 -15.43 7.26 14.64
N PHE A 108 -14.66 6.20 14.87
CA PHE A 108 -13.21 6.22 14.72
C PHE A 108 -12.79 6.39 13.26
N ILE A 109 -13.44 5.67 12.34
CA ILE A 109 -13.28 5.84 10.88
C ILE A 109 -14.60 6.45 10.36
N PRO A 110 -14.71 7.81 10.34
CA PRO A 110 -15.98 8.48 10.03
C PRO A 110 -16.33 8.44 8.54
N ASP A 111 -15.34 8.30 7.66
CA ASP A 111 -15.50 8.34 6.21
C ASP A 111 -14.40 7.53 5.52
N TYR A 112 -14.54 7.33 4.21
CA TYR A 112 -13.47 6.77 3.38
C TYR A 112 -12.20 7.62 3.50
N THR A 113 -11.05 6.94 3.59
CA THR A 113 -9.79 7.62 3.90
C THR A 113 -9.43 8.69 2.88
N ILE A 114 -9.57 8.39 1.58
CA ILE A 114 -9.30 9.37 0.51
C ILE A 114 -10.26 10.57 0.59
N HIS A 115 -11.55 10.32 0.87
CA HIS A 115 -12.53 11.40 1.01
C HIS A 115 -12.22 12.32 2.21
N SER A 116 -11.80 11.73 3.34
CA SER A 116 -11.37 12.52 4.50
C SER A 116 -10.17 13.40 4.18
N PHE A 117 -9.18 12.89 3.44
CA PHE A 117 -8.05 13.69 2.99
C PHE A 117 -8.47 14.79 2.01
N ASP A 118 -9.28 14.47 1.00
CA ASP A 118 -9.79 15.45 0.03
C ASP A 118 -10.60 16.58 0.70
N ALA A 119 -11.30 16.26 1.78
CA ALA A 119 -12.05 17.22 2.59
C ALA A 119 -11.18 18.03 3.57
N GLY A 120 -9.87 17.74 3.69
CA GLY A 120 -8.98 18.35 4.68
C GLY A 120 -9.21 17.86 6.11
N ALA A 121 -9.98 16.79 6.31
CA ALA A 121 -10.32 16.21 7.60
C ALA A 121 -9.23 15.22 8.08
N PHE A 122 -8.01 15.71 8.28
CA PHE A 122 -6.88 14.92 8.76
C PHE A 122 -5.91 15.78 9.59
N VAL A 123 -5.09 15.14 10.42
CA VAL A 123 -4.09 15.83 11.27
C VAL A 123 -2.94 16.36 10.40
N HIS A 124 -2.67 17.66 10.48
CA HIS A 124 -1.66 18.34 9.67
C HIS A 124 -0.28 18.29 10.34
N VAL A 125 0.49 17.25 10.06
CA VAL A 125 1.87 17.06 10.55
C VAL A 125 2.80 16.71 9.38
N PRO A 126 4.12 16.94 9.49
CA PRO A 126 5.08 16.52 8.48
C PRO A 126 4.95 15.04 8.13
N ALA A 127 5.12 14.68 6.85
CA ALA A 127 4.90 13.33 6.37
C ALA A 127 5.93 12.87 5.32
N ILE A 128 6.30 11.60 5.38
CA ILE A 128 6.92 10.86 4.29
C ILE A 128 5.91 9.88 3.73
N TYR A 129 5.71 9.92 2.41
CA TYR A 129 4.97 8.91 1.65
C TYR A 129 5.91 8.28 0.62
N GLY A 130 5.79 6.99 0.38
CA GLY A 130 6.59 6.39 -0.67
C GLY A 130 6.30 4.93 -0.90
N ASP A 131 6.82 4.44 -2.02
CA ASP A 131 6.47 3.15 -2.56
C ASP A 131 7.68 2.45 -3.19
N ALA A 132 7.64 1.12 -3.22
CA ALA A 132 8.52 0.33 -4.04
C ALA A 132 8.09 0.37 -5.52
N ASN A 133 9.07 0.16 -6.42
CA ASN A 133 8.83 0.27 -7.86
C ASN A 133 7.78 -0.70 -8.39
N ASP A 134 7.74 -1.92 -7.87
CA ASP A 134 6.95 -3.05 -8.39
C ASP A 134 5.99 -3.61 -7.31
N GLU A 135 5.26 -2.72 -6.63
CA GLU A 135 4.39 -3.02 -5.47
C GLU A 135 3.48 -4.24 -5.65
N GLY A 136 2.88 -4.40 -6.82
CA GLY A 136 1.86 -5.42 -7.05
C GLY A 136 2.40 -6.83 -7.33
N THR A 137 3.70 -7.00 -7.59
CA THR A 137 4.25 -8.24 -8.15
C THR A 137 4.13 -9.44 -7.21
N VAL A 138 4.32 -9.25 -5.91
CA VAL A 138 4.23 -10.32 -4.91
C VAL A 138 2.78 -10.75 -4.61
N PHE A 139 1.80 -9.93 -4.98
CA PHE A 139 0.38 -10.18 -4.72
C PHE A 139 -0.34 -10.82 -5.90
N THR A 140 0.16 -10.59 -7.10
CA THR A 140 -0.52 -11.02 -8.32
C THR A 140 -0.20 -12.47 -8.63
N PRO A 141 -1.22 -13.34 -8.80
CA PRO A 141 -0.98 -14.75 -9.06
C PRO A 141 -0.43 -14.97 -10.47
N LYS A 142 0.78 -15.52 -10.57
CA LYS A 142 1.48 -15.77 -11.85
C LYS A 142 0.69 -16.67 -12.81
N GLY A 143 -0.08 -17.63 -12.28
CA GLY A 143 -0.83 -18.62 -13.05
C GLY A 143 -2.29 -18.26 -13.37
N ARG A 144 -2.75 -17.04 -13.05
CA ARG A 144 -4.15 -16.63 -13.24
C ARG A 144 -4.27 -15.23 -13.88
N THR A 145 -3.42 -14.94 -14.84
CA THR A 145 -3.34 -13.63 -15.52
C THR A 145 -3.10 -13.79 -17.02
N ALA A 146 -3.85 -14.73 -17.66
CA ALA A 146 -3.66 -15.05 -19.06
C ALA A 146 -4.22 -13.97 -20.03
N ASN A 147 -5.21 -13.22 -19.62
CA ASN A 147 -5.94 -12.25 -20.45
C ASN A 147 -6.45 -11.07 -19.63
N THR A 148 -7.08 -10.10 -20.28
CA THR A 148 -7.65 -8.90 -19.66
C THR A 148 -8.73 -9.24 -18.63
N THR A 149 -9.59 -10.23 -18.89
CA THR A 149 -10.64 -10.66 -17.95
C THR A 149 -10.02 -11.12 -16.63
N HIS A 150 -8.97 -11.93 -16.68
CA HIS A 150 -8.28 -12.37 -15.46
C HIS A 150 -7.62 -11.20 -14.70
N LEU A 151 -7.09 -10.18 -15.42
CA LEU A 151 -6.61 -8.95 -14.80
C LEU A 151 -7.74 -8.24 -14.05
N THR A 152 -8.85 -7.99 -14.72
CA THR A 152 -9.98 -7.26 -14.15
C THR A 152 -10.66 -8.04 -13.01
N ASP A 153 -10.77 -9.36 -13.11
CA ASP A 153 -11.29 -10.22 -12.05
C ASP A 153 -10.40 -10.18 -10.80
N PHE A 154 -9.07 -10.17 -11.00
CA PHE A 154 -8.12 -10.01 -9.90
C PHE A 154 -8.28 -8.66 -9.19
N ILE A 155 -8.38 -7.55 -9.95
CA ILE A 155 -8.64 -6.23 -9.36
C ILE A 155 -10.00 -6.21 -8.65
N LYS A 156 -11.06 -6.69 -9.30
CA LYS A 156 -12.41 -6.73 -8.74
C LYS A 156 -12.52 -7.59 -7.47
N SER A 157 -11.71 -8.63 -7.34
CA SER A 157 -11.69 -9.44 -6.13
C SER A 157 -11.17 -8.68 -4.90
N ASN A 158 -10.40 -7.62 -5.10
CA ASN A 158 -9.85 -6.78 -4.04
C ASN A 158 -10.59 -5.44 -3.90
N PHE A 159 -11.28 -5.01 -4.96
CA PHE A 159 -12.10 -3.81 -5.03
C PHE A 159 -13.47 -4.18 -5.62
N PRO A 160 -14.37 -4.76 -4.81
CA PRO A 160 -15.61 -5.38 -5.31
C PRO A 160 -16.55 -4.40 -6.03
N ASN A 161 -16.47 -3.12 -5.70
CA ASN A 161 -17.27 -2.06 -6.30
C ASN A 161 -16.77 -1.63 -7.70
N LEU A 162 -15.69 -2.23 -8.23
CA LEU A 162 -15.19 -1.94 -9.57
C LEU A 162 -16.27 -2.25 -10.62
N ASN A 163 -16.72 -1.21 -11.32
CA ASN A 163 -17.74 -1.37 -12.35
C ASN A 163 -17.15 -1.77 -13.73
N SER A 164 -18.01 -2.12 -14.68
CA SER A 164 -17.58 -2.61 -16.00
C SER A 164 -16.85 -1.55 -16.84
N SER A 165 -17.21 -0.26 -16.72
CA SER A 165 -16.51 0.83 -17.41
C SER A 165 -15.09 1.01 -16.87
N GLN A 166 -14.93 1.01 -15.55
CA GLN A 166 -13.63 1.08 -14.90
C GLN A 166 -12.76 -0.14 -15.24
N ALA A 167 -13.34 -1.35 -15.26
CA ALA A 167 -12.65 -2.57 -15.68
C ALA A 167 -12.13 -2.48 -17.12
N THR A 168 -12.95 -1.94 -18.05
CA THR A 168 -12.55 -1.71 -19.44
C THR A 168 -11.39 -0.73 -19.52
N THR A 169 -11.47 0.39 -18.80
CA THR A 169 -10.41 1.40 -18.72
C THR A 169 -9.10 0.81 -18.18
N LEU A 170 -9.16 0.01 -17.11
CA LEU A 170 -7.96 -0.69 -16.59
C LEU A 170 -7.33 -1.59 -17.66
N GLY A 171 -8.12 -2.37 -18.37
CA GLY A 171 -7.61 -3.23 -19.45
C GLY A 171 -6.89 -2.46 -20.56
N GLN A 172 -7.34 -1.24 -20.86
CA GLN A 172 -6.69 -0.35 -21.83
C GLN A 172 -5.44 0.35 -21.27
N MET A 173 -5.48 0.78 -20.02
CA MET A 173 -4.37 1.47 -19.36
C MET A 173 -3.19 0.56 -19.08
N TYR A 174 -3.42 -0.73 -18.87
CA TYR A 174 -2.39 -1.72 -18.53
C TYR A 174 -2.35 -2.83 -19.58
N PRO A 175 -1.83 -2.53 -20.79
CA PRO A 175 -1.67 -3.53 -21.84
C PRO A 175 -0.63 -4.59 -21.41
N PRO A 176 -0.68 -5.78 -22.01
CA PRO A 176 0.32 -6.80 -21.74
C PRO A 176 1.71 -6.32 -22.19
N THR A 177 2.69 -6.51 -21.33
CA THR A 177 4.09 -6.24 -21.60
C THR A 177 4.85 -7.53 -21.91
N LEU A 178 6.19 -7.49 -21.91
CA LEU A 178 6.99 -8.70 -22.03
C LEU A 178 6.60 -9.72 -20.97
N GLN A 179 6.35 -10.94 -21.44
CA GLN A 179 6.02 -12.05 -20.54
C GLN A 179 7.27 -12.43 -19.73
N PHE A 180 7.08 -12.61 -18.43
CA PHE A 180 8.07 -13.19 -17.55
C PHE A 180 7.73 -14.68 -17.33
N PRO A 181 8.46 -15.65 -17.90
CA PRO A 181 8.25 -17.05 -17.57
C PRO A 181 8.66 -17.34 -16.10
N PRO A 182 7.89 -18.10 -15.33
CA PRO A 182 6.70 -18.87 -15.68
C PRO A 182 5.34 -18.13 -15.57
N ALA A 183 5.34 -16.81 -15.44
CA ALA A 183 4.11 -16.03 -15.30
C ALA A 183 3.34 -15.93 -16.63
N GLN A 184 2.02 -15.74 -16.54
CA GLN A 184 1.16 -15.57 -17.72
C GLN A 184 1.26 -14.13 -18.27
N ARG A 185 0.80 -13.95 -19.52
CA ARG A 185 1.01 -12.74 -20.33
C ARG A 185 0.61 -11.42 -19.67
N TYR A 186 -0.47 -11.41 -18.88
CA TYR A 186 -0.97 -10.20 -18.21
C TYR A 186 -0.48 -10.02 -16.78
N TRP A 187 0.42 -10.87 -16.30
CA TRP A 187 0.88 -10.81 -14.92
C TRP A 187 1.49 -9.45 -14.55
N ARG A 188 2.38 -8.92 -15.39
CA ARG A 188 3.00 -7.61 -15.17
C ARG A 188 1.97 -6.48 -15.23
N ALA A 189 1.04 -6.54 -16.18
CA ALA A 189 -0.05 -5.58 -16.32
C ALA A 189 -0.97 -5.58 -15.08
N ALA A 190 -1.37 -6.76 -14.61
CA ALA A 190 -2.19 -6.91 -13.41
C ALA A 190 -1.45 -6.45 -12.15
N SER A 191 -0.15 -6.74 -12.07
CA SER A 191 0.71 -6.28 -10.97
C SER A 191 0.83 -4.75 -10.94
N ALA A 192 1.05 -4.12 -12.08
CA ALA A 192 1.13 -2.67 -12.19
C ALA A 192 -0.22 -2.00 -11.85
N ALA A 193 -1.33 -2.53 -12.39
CA ALA A 193 -2.68 -2.03 -12.10
C ALA A 193 -3.00 -2.10 -10.60
N TYR A 194 -2.74 -3.24 -9.97
CA TYR A 194 -2.96 -3.42 -8.54
C TYR A 194 -2.04 -2.53 -7.70
N GLY A 195 -0.75 -2.49 -8.05
CA GLY A 195 0.26 -1.68 -7.36
C GLY A 195 -0.07 -0.19 -7.41
N GLU A 196 -0.44 0.34 -8.59
CA GLU A 196 -0.79 1.75 -8.72
C GLU A 196 -2.12 2.07 -8.04
N LEU A 197 -3.15 1.24 -8.17
CA LEU A 197 -4.46 1.50 -7.55
C LEU A 197 -4.38 1.47 -6.02
N ARG A 198 -3.66 0.50 -5.45
CA ARG A 198 -3.65 0.28 -4.00
C ARG A 198 -2.59 1.05 -3.25
N TYR A 199 -1.42 1.30 -3.87
CA TYR A 199 -0.24 1.84 -3.19
C TYR A 199 0.23 3.16 -3.79
N VAL A 200 0.71 3.15 -5.03
CA VAL A 200 1.46 4.26 -5.61
C VAL A 200 0.60 5.50 -5.84
N CYS A 201 -0.56 5.36 -6.47
CA CYS A 201 -1.41 6.51 -6.77
C CYS A 201 -2.02 7.15 -5.52
N PRO A 202 -2.45 6.39 -4.48
CA PRO A 202 -2.80 6.98 -3.20
C PRO A 202 -1.65 7.79 -2.57
N GLY A 203 -0.42 7.27 -2.53
CA GLY A 203 0.74 8.00 -2.00
C GLY A 203 1.03 9.31 -2.73
N ILE A 204 0.94 9.30 -4.07
CA ILE A 204 1.06 10.48 -4.93
C ILE A 204 -0.07 11.48 -4.64
N HIS A 205 -1.30 11.01 -4.47
CA HIS A 205 -2.47 11.82 -4.20
C HIS A 205 -2.37 12.50 -2.83
N LEU A 206 -2.01 11.77 -1.78
CA LEU A 206 -1.81 12.33 -0.44
C LEU A 206 -0.71 13.39 -0.43
N SER A 207 0.44 13.12 -1.08
CA SER A 207 1.50 14.13 -1.21
C SER A 207 1.01 15.41 -1.90
N SER A 208 0.10 15.29 -2.88
CA SER A 208 -0.49 16.45 -3.55
C SER A 208 -1.45 17.20 -2.63
N ILE A 209 -2.31 16.51 -1.87
CA ILE A 209 -3.22 17.13 -0.89
C ILE A 209 -2.44 17.89 0.18
N TYR A 210 -1.36 17.30 0.72
CA TYR A 210 -0.49 17.95 1.69
C TYR A 210 0.09 19.27 1.14
N ALA A 211 0.56 19.24 -0.09
CA ALA A 211 1.12 20.42 -0.75
C ALA A 211 0.05 21.49 -1.01
N ASP A 212 -1.12 21.10 -1.50
CA ASP A 212 -2.24 22.00 -1.77
C ASP A 212 -2.80 22.61 -0.47
N SER A 213 -2.72 21.88 0.64
CA SER A 213 -3.05 22.36 1.99
C SER A 213 -1.95 23.24 2.61
N GLY A 214 -0.81 23.44 1.93
CA GLY A 214 0.30 24.25 2.43
C GLY A 214 1.07 23.64 3.60
N ILE A 215 0.90 22.33 3.87
CA ILE A 215 1.59 21.61 4.94
C ILE A 215 3.06 21.46 4.57
N LYS A 216 3.95 21.90 5.46
CA LYS A 216 5.40 21.77 5.31
C LYS A 216 5.91 20.41 5.75
N GLY A 217 7.09 20.02 5.23
CA GLY A 217 7.71 18.73 5.56
C GLY A 217 7.03 17.55 4.86
N ASN A 218 6.53 17.77 3.65
CA ASN A 218 5.89 16.76 2.82
C ASN A 218 6.89 16.17 1.81
N TYR A 219 7.34 14.95 2.07
CA TYR A 219 8.35 14.27 1.28
C TYR A 219 7.77 13.00 0.63
N ASN A 220 8.22 12.72 -0.60
CA ASN A 220 7.83 11.50 -1.30
C ASN A 220 9.06 10.77 -1.83
N TYR A 221 9.02 9.43 -1.87
CA TYR A 221 10.08 8.62 -2.47
C TYR A 221 9.54 7.52 -3.36
N ARG A 222 10.44 7.02 -4.23
CA ARG A 222 10.29 5.76 -4.96
C ARG A 222 11.53 4.91 -4.72
N TYR A 223 11.34 3.74 -4.16
CA TYR A 223 12.41 2.78 -3.95
C TYR A 223 12.53 1.84 -5.14
N ASN A 224 13.67 1.87 -5.82
CA ASN A 224 13.95 1.08 -7.01
C ASN A 224 15.37 0.47 -6.94
N VAL A 225 15.67 -0.15 -5.81
CA VAL A 225 16.93 -0.85 -5.60
C VAL A 225 16.77 -2.29 -6.06
N SER A 226 17.48 -2.64 -7.13
CA SER A 226 17.44 -3.98 -7.71
C SER A 226 18.10 -5.00 -6.76
N ASP A 227 17.41 -6.11 -6.53
CA ASP A 227 17.93 -7.28 -5.80
C ASP A 227 17.98 -8.49 -6.72
N PRO A 228 19.13 -9.17 -6.85
CA PRO A 228 19.29 -10.31 -7.78
C PRO A 228 18.30 -11.45 -7.52
N GLY A 229 17.91 -11.68 -6.27
CA GLY A 229 16.93 -12.72 -5.91
C GLY A 229 15.53 -12.36 -6.40
N ALA A 230 15.08 -11.14 -6.14
CA ALA A 230 13.79 -10.64 -6.58
C ALA A 230 13.71 -10.53 -8.13
N GLU A 231 14.79 -10.11 -8.78
CA GLU A 231 14.88 -10.05 -10.25
C GLU A 231 14.76 -11.44 -10.89
N LYS A 232 15.44 -12.44 -10.33
CA LYS A 232 15.36 -13.83 -10.80
C LYS A 232 13.94 -14.38 -10.75
N GLU A 233 13.18 -14.01 -9.74
CA GLU A 233 11.75 -14.36 -9.58
C GLU A 233 10.83 -13.47 -10.43
N GLY A 234 11.35 -12.44 -11.06
CA GLY A 234 10.61 -11.46 -11.84
C GLY A 234 9.87 -10.42 -11.02
N PHE A 235 10.11 -10.35 -9.72
CA PHE A 235 9.40 -9.42 -8.84
C PHE A 235 9.89 -7.97 -8.98
N GLY A 236 11.09 -7.74 -9.55
CA GLY A 236 11.69 -6.41 -9.61
C GLY A 236 12.02 -5.89 -8.21
N THR A 237 11.56 -4.69 -7.89
CA THR A 237 11.64 -4.12 -6.55
C THR A 237 10.26 -4.22 -5.89
N PRO A 238 9.95 -5.33 -5.19
CA PRO A 238 8.61 -5.65 -4.74
C PRO A 238 8.20 -4.86 -3.51
N HIS A 239 6.93 -4.97 -3.16
CA HIS A 239 6.31 -4.40 -1.96
C HIS A 239 7.19 -4.55 -0.71
N VAL A 240 7.39 -3.44 0.01
CA VAL A 240 8.16 -3.30 1.26
C VAL A 240 9.65 -3.66 1.15
N ALA A 241 10.22 -3.64 -0.05
CA ALA A 241 11.63 -3.99 -0.27
C ALA A 241 12.60 -3.07 0.50
N GLU A 242 12.24 -1.82 0.76
CA GLU A 242 13.03 -0.82 1.46
C GLU A 242 13.17 -1.05 2.96
N LEU A 243 12.25 -1.78 3.59
CA LEU A 243 12.25 -1.97 5.05
C LEU A 243 13.55 -2.58 5.57
N ALA A 244 14.10 -3.54 4.82
CA ALA A 244 15.36 -4.16 5.20
C ALA A 244 16.53 -3.16 5.24
N ALA A 245 16.50 -2.12 4.39
CA ALA A 245 17.51 -1.05 4.39
C ALA A 245 17.23 -0.03 5.49
N ILE A 246 16.00 0.38 5.72
CA ILE A 246 15.61 1.35 6.76
C ILE A 246 15.98 0.81 8.15
N TRP A 247 15.60 -0.43 8.45
CA TRP A 247 15.74 -1.02 9.78
C TRP A 247 17.00 -1.87 9.93
N ASN A 248 17.87 -1.91 8.90
CA ASN A 248 19.09 -2.74 8.89
C ASN A 248 18.83 -4.23 9.21
N THR A 249 17.71 -4.75 8.72
CA THR A 249 17.30 -6.16 8.90
C THR A 249 17.72 -7.00 7.70
N ALA A 250 18.91 -6.76 7.17
CA ALA A 250 19.42 -7.35 5.93
C ALA A 250 19.60 -8.89 5.95
N ALA A 251 19.15 -9.58 7.01
CA ALA A 251 19.21 -11.04 7.10
C ALA A 251 18.46 -11.75 5.96
N GLY A 252 17.35 -11.17 5.49
CA GLY A 252 16.54 -11.67 4.38
C GLY A 252 16.90 -11.12 2.98
N VAL A 253 17.82 -10.14 2.91
CA VAL A 253 18.20 -9.47 1.64
C VAL A 253 19.73 -9.42 1.52
N PRO A 254 20.37 -10.50 1.04
CA PRO A 254 21.83 -10.61 0.98
C PRO A 254 22.53 -9.50 0.20
N SER A 255 21.89 -8.92 -0.82
CA SER A 255 22.44 -7.81 -1.60
C SER A 255 22.73 -6.58 -0.76
N LEU A 256 21.97 -6.31 0.30
CA LEU A 256 22.20 -5.20 1.23
C LEU A 256 23.45 -5.37 2.09
N LYS A 257 24.05 -6.56 2.11
CA LYS A 257 25.37 -6.82 2.74
C LYS A 257 26.52 -6.80 1.73
N THR A 258 26.22 -6.80 0.45
CA THR A 258 27.20 -6.89 -0.64
C THR A 258 27.05 -5.73 -1.62
N ASN A 259 26.40 -5.93 -2.74
CA ASN A 259 26.31 -4.96 -3.85
C ASN A 259 25.54 -3.68 -3.47
N ASN A 260 24.52 -3.80 -2.62
CA ASN A 260 23.63 -2.71 -2.19
C ASN A 260 23.97 -2.19 -0.77
N LYS A 261 25.14 -2.53 -0.21
CA LYS A 261 25.51 -2.17 1.17
C LYS A 261 25.44 -0.67 1.47
N ASN A 262 25.66 0.18 0.47
CA ASN A 262 25.62 1.64 0.61
C ASN A 262 24.18 2.20 0.73
N ILE A 263 23.17 1.41 0.36
CA ILE A 263 21.76 1.81 0.49
C ILE A 263 21.32 1.85 1.95
N VAL A 264 21.87 0.98 2.81
CA VAL A 264 21.51 0.94 4.24
C VAL A 264 21.84 2.26 4.95
N PRO A 265 23.10 2.76 4.97
CA PRO A 265 23.40 4.03 5.63
C PRO A 265 22.70 5.23 4.96
N LEU A 266 22.44 5.17 3.66
CA LEU A 266 21.66 6.20 2.96
C LEU A 266 20.23 6.28 3.49
N MET A 267 19.52 5.15 3.52
CA MET A 267 18.14 5.09 4.02
C MET A 267 18.07 5.48 5.49
N GLN A 268 18.95 4.94 6.31
CA GLN A 268 19.02 5.27 7.73
C GLN A 268 19.32 6.76 7.97
N GLY A 269 20.19 7.36 7.16
CA GLY A 269 20.50 8.79 7.26
C GLY A 269 19.26 9.67 7.07
N TYR A 270 18.45 9.41 6.06
CA TYR A 270 17.22 10.17 5.81
C TYR A 270 16.16 9.90 6.90
N TRP A 271 15.91 8.63 7.26
CA TRP A 271 14.88 8.27 8.26
C TRP A 271 15.22 8.79 9.66
N ILE A 272 16.47 8.62 10.13
CA ILE A 272 16.92 9.13 11.42
C ILE A 272 16.82 10.65 11.44
N SER A 273 17.21 11.33 10.34
CA SER A 273 17.08 12.79 10.23
C SER A 273 15.62 13.21 10.40
N PHE A 274 14.70 12.62 9.63
CA PHE A 274 13.28 12.94 9.70
C PHE A 274 12.66 12.65 11.07
N ILE A 275 12.98 11.51 11.68
CA ILE A 275 12.50 11.17 13.03
C ILE A 275 12.93 12.20 14.07
N ARG A 276 14.15 12.76 13.93
CA ARG A 276 14.72 13.69 14.92
C ARG A 276 14.34 15.15 14.68
N THR A 277 14.13 15.55 13.44
CA THR A 277 14.03 16.97 13.06
C THR A 277 12.85 17.28 12.15
N PHE A 278 12.06 16.30 11.74
CA PHE A 278 10.98 16.40 10.75
C PHE A 278 11.45 16.84 9.36
N ASP A 279 12.78 16.84 9.16
CA ASP A 279 13.47 17.12 7.91
C ASP A 279 14.46 15.98 7.59
N PRO A 280 14.31 15.26 6.46
CA PRO A 280 15.21 14.17 6.12
C PRO A 280 16.64 14.64 5.78
N ASN A 281 16.86 15.95 5.64
CA ASN A 281 18.12 16.49 5.15
C ASN A 281 19.12 16.86 6.24
N THR A 282 18.66 17.24 7.44
CA THR A 282 19.50 17.77 8.53
C THR A 282 20.66 16.84 8.88
N HIS A 283 20.43 15.53 8.90
CA HIS A 283 21.42 14.50 9.25
C HIS A 283 21.61 13.46 8.15
N ARG A 284 21.25 13.78 6.89
CA ARG A 284 21.45 12.87 5.77
C ARG A 284 22.92 12.50 5.60
N LEU A 285 23.18 11.36 4.99
CA LEU A 285 24.54 10.93 4.70
C LEU A 285 25.25 11.96 3.79
N PRO A 286 26.46 12.41 4.13
CA PRO A 286 27.21 13.34 3.27
C PRO A 286 27.35 12.83 1.83
N GLY A 287 27.18 13.73 0.85
CA GLY A 287 27.26 13.38 -0.56
C GLY A 287 25.99 12.82 -1.17
N THR A 288 24.93 12.61 -0.37
CA THR A 288 23.61 12.22 -0.88
C THR A 288 22.79 13.44 -1.33
N PRO A 289 21.84 13.27 -2.26
CA PRO A 289 20.99 14.35 -2.73
C PRO A 289 20.21 15.02 -1.59
N GLU A 290 19.91 16.29 -1.72
CA GLU A 290 18.88 16.93 -0.90
C GLU A 290 17.52 16.35 -1.28
N TRP A 291 16.78 15.85 -0.30
CA TRP A 291 15.42 15.37 -0.52
C TRP A 291 14.48 16.56 -0.50
N GLN A 292 14.04 17.01 -1.67
CA GLN A 292 13.15 18.15 -1.84
C GLN A 292 11.72 17.78 -1.43
N GLU A 293 11.01 18.77 -0.88
CA GLU A 293 9.56 18.63 -0.65
C GLU A 293 8.82 18.41 -1.98
N TRP A 294 7.65 17.79 -1.90
CA TRP A 294 6.85 17.37 -3.06
C TRP A 294 6.63 18.45 -4.12
N ASN A 295 6.28 19.67 -3.71
CA ASN A 295 6.01 20.79 -4.61
C ASN A 295 7.16 21.79 -4.72
N GLN A 296 8.34 21.47 -4.28
CA GLN A 296 9.48 22.38 -4.39
C GLN A 296 9.81 22.60 -5.87
N GLY A 297 9.66 23.84 -6.33
CA GLY A 297 9.84 24.21 -7.74
C GLY A 297 8.61 23.98 -8.64
N GLY A 298 7.43 23.67 -8.06
CA GLY A 298 6.17 23.49 -8.78
C GLY A 298 5.96 22.13 -9.42
N ASP A 299 6.94 21.21 -9.31
CA ASP A 299 6.89 19.86 -9.84
C ASP A 299 6.54 18.85 -8.74
N LYS A 300 5.93 17.72 -9.12
CA LYS A 300 5.70 16.58 -8.22
C LYS A 300 7.01 15.82 -8.00
N ARG A 301 7.82 16.28 -7.04
CA ARG A 301 9.18 15.82 -6.77
C ARG A 301 9.19 14.64 -5.81
N ARG A 302 9.96 13.62 -6.13
CA ARG A 302 10.21 12.49 -5.21
C ARG A 302 11.67 12.07 -5.25
N LEU A 303 12.16 11.51 -4.16
CA LEU A 303 13.48 10.92 -4.11
C LEU A 303 13.43 9.53 -4.77
N LEU A 304 14.10 9.36 -5.91
CA LEU A 304 14.30 8.05 -6.51
C LEU A 304 15.53 7.41 -5.86
N ILE A 305 15.33 6.36 -5.09
CA ILE A 305 16.37 5.59 -4.43
C ILE A 305 16.66 4.36 -5.27
N ARG A 306 17.88 4.25 -5.80
CA ARG A 306 18.28 3.13 -6.67
C ARG A 306 19.76 2.85 -6.58
N ASN A 307 20.18 1.67 -7.06
CA ASN A 307 21.57 1.37 -7.34
C ASN A 307 22.09 2.22 -8.50
N GLU A 308 23.38 2.46 -8.56
CA GLU A 308 24.02 3.19 -9.66
C GLU A 308 23.96 2.41 -10.97
N GLU A 309 24.23 1.10 -10.90
CA GLU A 309 24.02 0.15 -11.99
C GLU A 309 22.99 -0.89 -11.57
N LYS A 310 22.31 -1.48 -12.54
CA LYS A 310 21.28 -2.50 -12.31
C LYS A 310 21.79 -3.69 -11.49
N PHE A 311 23.11 -3.92 -11.49
CA PHE A 311 23.80 -4.98 -10.74
C PHE A 311 25.19 -4.50 -10.31
N GLY A 312 25.34 -3.96 -9.11
CA GLY A 312 26.63 -3.94 -8.44
C GLY A 312 27.50 -2.70 -8.56
N GLY A 313 26.97 -1.57 -8.95
CA GLY A 313 27.70 -0.30 -8.79
C GLY A 313 28.00 0.00 -7.32
N VAL A 314 29.20 0.50 -7.04
CA VAL A 314 29.65 0.84 -5.67
C VAL A 314 28.97 2.12 -5.16
N GLY A 315 28.42 2.92 -6.08
CA GLY A 315 27.68 4.15 -5.81
C GLY A 315 26.19 3.89 -5.54
N ASN A 316 25.49 4.93 -5.17
CA ASN A 316 24.04 4.93 -5.18
C ASN A 316 23.58 5.86 -6.32
N GLY A 317 22.72 5.36 -7.20
CA GLY A 317 22.11 6.15 -8.28
C GLY A 317 20.93 7.04 -7.78
N THR A 318 20.86 7.31 -6.47
CA THR A 318 19.80 8.07 -5.84
C THR A 318 19.81 9.52 -6.33
N THR A 319 18.65 10.02 -6.74
CA THR A 319 18.48 11.36 -7.31
C THR A 319 17.07 11.88 -7.08
N MET A 320 16.88 13.19 -7.20
CA MET A 320 15.53 13.75 -7.29
C MET A 320 14.91 13.46 -8.66
N GLN A 321 13.64 13.09 -8.66
CA GLN A 321 12.86 12.76 -9.84
C GLN A 321 11.52 13.51 -9.82
N THR A 322 11.07 13.99 -10.96
CA THR A 322 9.66 14.33 -11.17
C THR A 322 8.88 13.05 -11.48
N VAL A 323 7.69 12.89 -10.94
CA VAL A 323 6.81 11.73 -11.25
C VAL A 323 6.56 11.69 -12.76
N GLU A 324 6.75 10.54 -13.38
CA GLU A 324 6.63 10.38 -14.83
C GLU A 324 5.21 10.74 -15.31
N GLN A 325 5.11 11.46 -16.41
CA GLN A 325 3.84 11.96 -16.94
C GLN A 325 2.78 10.86 -17.14
N ASP A 326 3.19 9.70 -17.64
CA ASP A 326 2.25 8.59 -17.86
C ASP A 326 1.73 8.00 -16.55
N GLN A 327 2.57 7.95 -15.50
CA GLN A 327 2.13 7.57 -14.16
C GLN A 327 1.18 8.62 -13.58
N GLN A 328 1.47 9.91 -13.75
CA GLN A 328 0.56 10.98 -13.33
C GLN A 328 -0.81 10.85 -13.99
N LYS A 329 -0.86 10.61 -15.32
CA LYS A 329 -2.12 10.41 -16.07
C LYS A 329 -2.92 9.21 -15.55
N ARG A 330 -2.24 8.07 -15.31
CA ARG A 330 -2.92 6.92 -14.74
C ARG A 330 -3.47 7.20 -13.35
N CYS A 331 -2.70 7.83 -12.47
CA CYS A 331 -3.18 8.20 -11.14
C CYS A 331 -4.33 9.22 -11.18
N GLN A 332 -4.29 10.20 -12.09
CA GLN A 332 -5.40 11.13 -12.33
C GLN A 332 -6.69 10.43 -12.78
N THR A 333 -6.58 9.28 -13.46
CA THR A 333 -7.73 8.44 -13.82
C THR A 333 -8.22 7.59 -12.66
N LEU A 334 -7.30 7.04 -11.86
CA LEU A 334 -7.63 6.07 -10.81
C LEU A 334 -8.17 6.73 -9.54
N MET A 335 -7.60 7.87 -9.11
CA MET A 335 -7.96 8.48 -7.83
C MET A 335 -9.41 8.99 -7.76
N PRO A 336 -10.04 9.54 -8.83
CA PRO A 336 -11.46 9.84 -8.82
C PRO A 336 -12.38 8.64 -8.58
N TRP A 337 -11.88 7.40 -8.72
CA TRP A 337 -12.64 6.20 -8.42
C TRP A 337 -12.59 5.79 -6.94
N ALA A 338 -11.64 6.34 -6.18
CA ALA A 338 -11.29 5.87 -4.85
C ALA A 338 -12.50 5.75 -3.92
N VAL A 339 -13.31 6.80 -3.79
CA VAL A 339 -14.53 6.78 -2.95
C VAL A 339 -15.51 5.71 -3.43
N GLY A 340 -15.75 5.59 -4.76
CA GLY A 340 -16.60 4.55 -5.34
C GLY A 340 -16.07 3.13 -5.12
N LEU A 341 -14.74 2.99 -4.94
CA LEU A 341 -14.06 1.73 -4.61
C LEU A 341 -13.95 1.50 -3.10
N ALA A 342 -14.53 2.38 -2.31
CA ALA A 342 -14.51 2.33 -0.84
C ALA A 342 -13.09 2.48 -0.23
N MET A 343 -12.27 3.37 -0.76
CA MET A 343 -10.88 3.61 -0.32
C MET A 343 -10.76 4.84 0.58
#